data_0f6892086262ab24dfacad930c3e21db
#
_entry.id   0f6892086262ab24dfacad930c3e21db
#
_cell.length_a   1.000
_cell.length_b   1.000
_cell.length_c   1.000
_cell.angle_alpha   90.00
_cell.angle_beta   90.00
_cell.angle_gamma   90.00
#
_symmetry.space_group_name_H-M   'P 1'
#
loop_
_entity.id
_entity.type
_entity.pdbx_description
1 polymer ?
#
loop_
_entity_poly.entity_id
_entity_poly.type
_entity_poly.pdbx_seq_one_letter_code
_entity_poly.pdbx_strand_id
1 'polypeptide(L)'
;MTLNTSQVSYYMTQRKKGATQHISAMKAGISVRSGRRIEKDQWSKAGERHWRTRKDPLEAVWDSELVPLLKERPALMPITLLEMLQDKYPGQYPSSLRRTMQRRVREWKLQYGAEQEVMFRQRHQPGLRGLSDFTELKGVVVTIAGKLLAHKLYHFRLEWSHWSWMRVVLGGESFSALAEGLQEALGQLGGVPSEHKTDSLRAAWKHRGEDGQRELTERYAALCQHYGMLGVHNNAGRGHENGSVESAHGHLKRRIRQALILRGSNDFSTLEEYQTFITQQVMRHNRNNQDLVKEERPHLKPLPLRRSADYDELTVRVSSSSTINVRHVIYSVPSRLVGQLLRVRLWDDRLSCYVGSNEVMNSPRVRPEKGKTRARRIDFRHVIDSLAKKPGAFCHATLRNDILPDDEWRKLWRRLCNHLEPEMAGRLMVHALKLAAGYDDISIVARGMEQMLNTPGELDLNRLMRFLGIKEKELPPVSVVQHNLSSYEQLLRGKGELQ
;
A
#
# COMPACT_ATOMS: atom_id res chain seq x y z
N MET A 1 -26.52 -38.96 -31.79
CA MET A 1 -27.54 -38.14 -31.12
C MET A 1 -28.64 -39.09 -30.65
N THR A 2 -28.90 -39.12 -29.37
CA THR A 2 -30.02 -39.87 -28.76
C THR A 2 -31.29 -39.07 -28.96
N LEU A 3 -32.33 -39.71 -29.50
CA LEU A 3 -33.61 -39.07 -29.77
C LEU A 3 -34.42 -38.93 -28.46
N ASN A 4 -35.05 -37.78 -28.26
CA ASN A 4 -35.93 -37.56 -27.13
C ASN A 4 -37.32 -38.18 -27.44
N THR A 5 -37.97 -38.78 -26.49
CA THR A 5 -39.30 -39.42 -26.61
C THR A 5 -40.34 -38.41 -27.18
N SER A 6 -40.25 -37.13 -26.79
CA SER A 6 -41.15 -36.09 -27.31
C SER A 6 -40.93 -35.82 -28.80
N GLN A 7 -39.69 -35.85 -29.30
CA GLN A 7 -39.35 -35.69 -30.72
C GLN A 7 -39.87 -36.86 -31.54
N VAL A 8 -39.76 -38.08 -31.03
CA VAL A 8 -40.27 -39.32 -31.64
C VAL A 8 -41.79 -39.27 -31.74
N SER A 9 -42.47 -38.97 -30.64
CA SER A 9 -43.93 -38.86 -30.58
C SER A 9 -44.43 -37.77 -31.53
N TYR A 10 -43.78 -36.60 -31.57
CA TYR A 10 -44.16 -35.51 -32.48
C TYR A 10 -43.93 -35.87 -33.95
N TYR A 11 -42.81 -36.52 -34.27
CA TYR A 11 -42.53 -37.03 -35.63
C TYR A 11 -43.62 -37.99 -36.08
N MET A 12 -43.95 -39.00 -35.29
CA MET A 12 -44.98 -40.00 -35.60
C MET A 12 -46.37 -39.38 -35.74
N THR A 13 -46.68 -38.36 -34.94
CA THR A 13 -47.94 -37.59 -35.07
C THR A 13 -48.03 -36.85 -36.40
N GLN A 14 -46.97 -36.26 -36.87
CA GLN A 14 -46.91 -35.56 -38.18
C GLN A 14 -47.03 -36.59 -39.31
N ARG A 15 -46.42 -37.76 -39.22
CA ARG A 15 -46.51 -38.83 -40.19
C ARG A 15 -47.96 -39.34 -40.28
N LYS A 16 -48.65 -39.56 -39.17
CA LYS A 16 -50.08 -39.96 -39.13
C LYS A 16 -50.99 -38.91 -39.75
N LYS A 17 -50.62 -37.65 -39.73
CA LYS A 17 -51.33 -36.54 -40.42
C LYS A 17 -51.02 -36.43 -41.94
N GLY A 18 -50.31 -37.41 -42.53
CA GLY A 18 -49.99 -37.45 -43.95
C GLY A 18 -48.80 -36.63 -44.41
N ALA A 19 -48.07 -35.99 -43.48
CA ALA A 19 -46.87 -35.22 -43.84
C ALA A 19 -45.74 -36.14 -44.37
N THR A 20 -44.93 -35.68 -45.32
CA THR A 20 -43.79 -36.46 -45.84
C THR A 20 -42.72 -36.68 -44.76
N GLN A 21 -41.86 -37.67 -44.93
CA GLN A 21 -40.75 -37.95 -43.97
C GLN A 21 -39.87 -36.73 -43.74
N HIS A 22 -39.59 -36.01 -44.82
CA HIS A 22 -38.76 -34.80 -44.78
C HIS A 22 -39.42 -33.70 -43.93
N ILE A 23 -40.68 -33.38 -44.18
CA ILE A 23 -41.45 -32.37 -43.46
C ILE A 23 -41.62 -32.77 -41.96
N SER A 24 -41.92 -34.04 -41.70
CA SER A 24 -42.09 -34.56 -40.32
C SER A 24 -40.77 -34.48 -39.53
N ALA A 25 -39.65 -34.82 -40.17
CA ALA A 25 -38.32 -34.77 -39.53
C ALA A 25 -37.92 -33.33 -39.23
N MET A 26 -38.14 -32.40 -40.20
CA MET A 26 -37.85 -30.96 -40.02
C MET A 26 -38.68 -30.39 -38.86
N LYS A 27 -39.98 -30.65 -38.81
CA LYS A 27 -40.87 -30.17 -37.73
C LYS A 27 -40.52 -30.77 -36.36
N ALA A 28 -40.00 -32.00 -36.28
CA ALA A 28 -39.58 -32.64 -35.09
C ALA A 28 -38.13 -32.26 -34.65
N GLY A 29 -37.44 -31.45 -35.44
CA GLY A 29 -36.04 -31.05 -35.18
C GLY A 29 -35.06 -32.23 -35.21
N ILE A 30 -35.32 -33.23 -36.08
CA ILE A 30 -34.49 -34.43 -36.25
C ILE A 30 -34.04 -34.58 -37.71
N SER A 31 -32.97 -35.34 -37.94
CA SER A 31 -32.57 -35.66 -39.32
C SER A 31 -33.55 -36.65 -39.99
N VAL A 32 -33.65 -36.58 -41.32
CA VAL A 32 -34.46 -37.51 -42.10
C VAL A 32 -34.00 -38.97 -41.87
N ARG A 33 -32.70 -39.19 -41.69
CA ARG A 33 -32.11 -40.49 -41.34
C ARG A 33 -32.64 -40.98 -39.97
N SER A 34 -32.77 -40.10 -39.00
CA SER A 34 -33.38 -40.41 -37.69
C SER A 34 -34.87 -40.75 -37.83
N GLY A 35 -35.60 -39.99 -38.67
CA GLY A 35 -37.01 -40.29 -38.99
C GLY A 35 -37.20 -41.67 -39.58
N ARG A 36 -36.37 -42.08 -40.57
CA ARG A 36 -36.38 -43.43 -41.14
C ARG A 36 -36.09 -44.54 -40.12
N ARG A 37 -35.22 -44.28 -39.16
CA ARG A 37 -34.92 -45.22 -38.05
C ARG A 37 -36.09 -45.37 -37.07
N ILE A 38 -36.81 -44.25 -36.83
CA ILE A 38 -38.04 -44.30 -36.02
C ILE A 38 -39.09 -45.19 -36.67
N GLU A 39 -39.33 -45.04 -37.99
CA GLU A 39 -40.33 -45.84 -38.75
C GLU A 39 -39.98 -47.33 -38.84
N LYS A 40 -38.68 -47.65 -38.82
CA LYS A 40 -38.20 -49.04 -38.80
C LYS A 40 -38.07 -49.63 -37.41
N ASP A 41 -38.55 -48.94 -36.36
CA ASP A 41 -38.43 -49.29 -34.96
C ASP A 41 -36.97 -49.56 -34.52
N GLN A 42 -35.97 -49.01 -35.24
CA GLN A 42 -34.54 -49.17 -35.00
C GLN A 42 -33.98 -48.01 -34.13
N TRP A 43 -34.84 -47.35 -33.37
CA TRP A 43 -34.39 -46.30 -32.46
C TRP A 43 -34.44 -46.88 -31.04
N SER A 44 -33.37 -46.74 -30.30
CA SER A 44 -33.38 -47.01 -28.85
C SER A 44 -33.92 -45.75 -28.15
N LYS A 45 -34.95 -45.95 -27.29
CA LYS A 45 -35.21 -45.00 -26.20
C LYS A 45 -33.85 -44.69 -25.57
N ALA A 46 -33.58 -43.43 -25.22
CA ALA A 46 -32.48 -43.15 -24.31
C ALA A 46 -32.70 -43.99 -23.10
N GLY A 47 -32.06 -45.16 -23.05
CA GLY A 47 -32.15 -46.07 -21.91
C GLY A 47 -31.63 -45.28 -20.70
N GLU A 48 -32.19 -45.53 -19.55
CA GLU A 48 -31.61 -45.09 -18.31
C GLU A 48 -30.14 -45.51 -18.35
N ARG A 49 -29.24 -44.51 -18.58
CA ARG A 49 -27.82 -44.81 -18.55
C ARG A 49 -27.49 -45.18 -17.13
N HIS A 50 -27.35 -46.48 -16.82
CA HIS A 50 -26.76 -46.96 -15.61
C HIS A 50 -25.31 -46.51 -15.56
N TRP A 51 -25.08 -45.31 -15.01
CA TRP A 51 -23.76 -44.63 -14.92
C TRP A 51 -22.78 -45.44 -14.04
N ARG A 52 -23.26 -46.43 -13.28
CA ARG A 52 -22.49 -47.22 -12.32
C ARG A 52 -22.43 -48.69 -12.74
N THR A 53 -21.53 -48.99 -13.64
CA THR A 53 -21.19 -50.41 -13.96
C THR A 53 -20.17 -51.02 -12.98
N ARG A 54 -19.54 -50.22 -12.14
CA ARG A 54 -18.54 -50.65 -11.14
C ARG A 54 -19.16 -50.61 -9.76
N LYS A 55 -18.96 -51.70 -8.97
CA LYS A 55 -19.31 -51.71 -7.55
C LYS A 55 -18.63 -50.52 -6.86
N ASP A 56 -19.32 -49.92 -5.90
CA ASP A 56 -18.74 -48.86 -5.08
C ASP A 56 -17.66 -49.44 -4.17
N PRO A 57 -16.40 -49.06 -4.30
CA PRO A 57 -15.31 -49.62 -3.50
C PRO A 57 -15.42 -49.29 -2.01
N LEU A 58 -16.28 -48.35 -1.61
CA LEU A 58 -16.51 -47.99 -0.21
C LEU A 58 -17.77 -48.64 0.38
N GLU A 59 -18.53 -49.41 -0.38
CA GLU A 59 -19.83 -49.99 0.02
C GLU A 59 -19.72 -50.78 1.31
N ALA A 60 -18.68 -51.61 1.45
CA ALA A 60 -18.51 -52.50 2.61
C ALA A 60 -18.29 -51.75 3.94
N VAL A 61 -17.67 -50.59 3.91
CA VAL A 61 -17.28 -49.79 5.10
C VAL A 61 -18.13 -48.54 5.28
N TRP A 62 -18.94 -48.20 4.27
CA TRP A 62 -19.66 -46.93 4.25
C TRP A 62 -20.64 -46.81 5.41
N ASP A 63 -21.60 -47.73 5.49
CA ASP A 63 -22.67 -47.66 6.49
C ASP A 63 -22.24 -48.19 7.86
N SER A 64 -21.28 -49.12 7.87
CA SER A 64 -20.80 -49.73 9.09
C SER A 64 -19.79 -48.92 9.88
N GLU A 65 -18.91 -48.15 9.18
CA GLU A 65 -17.82 -47.44 9.83
C GLU A 65 -17.83 -45.94 9.56
N LEU A 66 -18.01 -45.55 8.29
CA LEU A 66 -17.83 -44.13 7.91
C LEU A 66 -19.04 -43.27 8.31
N VAL A 67 -20.26 -43.76 8.13
CA VAL A 67 -21.46 -43.02 8.50
C VAL A 67 -21.57 -42.78 10.01
N PRO A 68 -21.28 -43.74 10.90
CA PRO A 68 -21.26 -43.52 12.34
C PRO A 68 -20.24 -42.42 12.74
N LEU A 69 -19.02 -42.49 12.16
CA LEU A 69 -17.99 -41.48 12.41
C LEU A 69 -18.40 -40.10 11.93
N LEU A 70 -19.03 -39.99 10.76
CA LEU A 70 -19.52 -38.72 10.22
C LEU A 70 -20.68 -38.15 11.04
N LYS A 71 -21.52 -39.00 11.63
CA LYS A 71 -22.59 -38.57 12.56
C LYS A 71 -22.02 -38.02 13.86
N GLU A 72 -21.03 -38.73 14.43
CA GLU A 72 -20.40 -38.35 15.69
C GLU A 72 -19.50 -37.10 15.50
N ARG A 73 -18.76 -37.03 14.39
CA ARG A 73 -17.76 -35.99 14.10
C ARG A 73 -17.91 -35.43 12.69
N PRO A 74 -18.92 -34.58 12.43
CA PRO A 74 -19.21 -34.03 11.09
C PRO A 74 -18.07 -33.22 10.47
N ALA A 75 -17.14 -32.73 11.30
CA ALA A 75 -15.96 -31.94 10.85
C ALA A 75 -14.89 -32.80 10.16
N LEU A 76 -14.95 -34.12 10.22
CA LEU A 76 -13.98 -35.01 9.61
C LEU A 76 -13.86 -34.76 8.10
N MET A 77 -12.60 -34.64 7.64
CA MET A 77 -12.28 -34.45 6.22
C MET A 77 -12.26 -35.80 5.48
N PRO A 78 -12.66 -35.83 4.21
CA PRO A 78 -12.65 -37.08 3.40
C PRO A 78 -11.28 -37.72 3.31
N ILE A 79 -10.20 -36.91 3.33
CA ILE A 79 -8.85 -37.46 3.28
C ILE A 79 -8.49 -38.20 4.56
N THR A 80 -8.82 -37.64 5.72
CA THR A 80 -8.57 -38.26 7.02
C THR A 80 -9.33 -39.60 7.17
N LEU A 81 -10.57 -39.69 6.64
CA LEU A 81 -11.32 -40.93 6.61
C LEU A 81 -10.67 -41.98 5.69
N LEU A 82 -10.10 -41.56 4.56
CA LEU A 82 -9.40 -42.48 3.66
C LEU A 82 -8.10 -42.97 4.30
N GLU A 83 -7.32 -42.10 4.92
CA GLU A 83 -6.08 -42.46 5.64
C GLU A 83 -6.40 -43.45 6.78
N MET A 84 -7.44 -43.21 7.56
CA MET A 84 -7.90 -44.14 8.59
C MET A 84 -8.21 -45.52 8.02
N LEU A 85 -8.90 -45.61 6.85
CA LEU A 85 -9.17 -46.89 6.20
C LEU A 85 -7.89 -47.56 5.69
N GLN A 86 -6.93 -46.80 5.19
CA GLN A 86 -5.63 -47.31 4.76
C GLN A 86 -4.82 -47.91 5.90
N ASP A 87 -4.85 -47.24 7.06
CA ASP A 87 -4.19 -47.73 8.27
C ASP A 87 -4.89 -49.00 8.82
N LYS A 88 -6.22 -49.02 8.82
CA LYS A 88 -6.99 -50.14 9.34
C LYS A 88 -7.00 -51.36 8.42
N TYR A 89 -6.97 -51.11 7.09
CA TYR A 89 -7.06 -52.17 6.07
C TYR A 89 -5.93 -52.01 5.04
N PRO A 90 -4.71 -52.36 5.38
CA PRO A 90 -3.54 -52.14 4.50
C PRO A 90 -3.74 -52.77 3.11
N GLY A 91 -3.55 -51.97 2.07
CA GLY A 91 -3.65 -52.42 0.68
C GLY A 91 -5.04 -52.48 0.06
N GLN A 92 -6.14 -52.34 0.84
CA GLN A 92 -7.51 -52.46 0.30
C GLN A 92 -8.06 -51.11 -0.25
N TYR A 93 -7.66 -49.99 0.29
CA TYR A 93 -8.17 -48.66 -0.07
C TYR A 93 -7.05 -47.75 -0.64
N PRO A 94 -6.71 -47.88 -1.94
CA PRO A 94 -5.62 -47.12 -2.53
C PRO A 94 -5.96 -45.62 -2.62
N SER A 95 -4.93 -44.78 -2.69
CA SER A 95 -5.04 -43.31 -2.78
C SER A 95 -5.85 -42.83 -3.98
N SER A 96 -6.02 -43.64 -5.02
CA SER A 96 -6.90 -43.38 -6.17
C SER A 96 -8.37 -43.20 -5.79
N LEU A 97 -8.79 -43.73 -4.63
CA LEU A 97 -10.17 -43.60 -4.11
C LEU A 97 -10.46 -42.20 -3.51
N ARG A 98 -9.47 -41.32 -3.42
CA ARG A 98 -9.64 -39.98 -2.85
C ARG A 98 -10.83 -39.22 -3.42
N ARG A 99 -10.99 -39.23 -4.76
CA ARG A 99 -12.14 -38.54 -5.39
C ARG A 99 -13.47 -39.22 -5.07
N THR A 100 -13.51 -40.52 -4.98
CA THR A 100 -14.70 -41.29 -4.62
C THR A 100 -15.11 -40.98 -3.18
N MET A 101 -14.14 -40.99 -2.24
CA MET A 101 -14.37 -40.62 -0.84
C MET A 101 -14.89 -39.17 -0.73
N GLN A 102 -14.25 -38.21 -1.39
CA GLN A 102 -14.69 -36.82 -1.39
C GLN A 102 -16.12 -36.65 -1.89
N ARG A 103 -16.49 -37.34 -2.96
CA ARG A 103 -17.85 -37.32 -3.51
C ARG A 103 -18.86 -37.91 -2.53
N ARG A 104 -18.60 -39.11 -1.98
CA ARG A 104 -19.51 -39.78 -1.05
C ARG A 104 -19.72 -39.00 0.23
N VAL A 105 -18.65 -38.47 0.83
CA VAL A 105 -18.76 -37.63 2.03
C VAL A 105 -19.53 -36.34 1.72
N ARG A 106 -19.31 -35.72 0.53
CA ARG A 106 -20.07 -34.55 0.11
C ARG A 106 -21.56 -34.86 -0.05
N GLU A 107 -21.90 -35.96 -0.73
CA GLU A 107 -23.29 -36.42 -0.91
C GLU A 107 -23.96 -36.69 0.44
N TRP A 108 -23.25 -37.35 1.35
CA TRP A 108 -23.75 -37.59 2.70
C TRP A 108 -23.98 -36.29 3.49
N LYS A 109 -23.01 -35.36 3.44
CA LYS A 109 -23.12 -34.05 4.10
C LYS A 109 -24.25 -33.19 3.52
N LEU A 110 -24.60 -33.34 2.26
CA LEU A 110 -25.74 -32.66 1.64
C LEU A 110 -27.08 -33.22 2.13
N GLN A 111 -27.14 -34.49 2.50
CA GLN A 111 -28.39 -35.16 2.95
C GLN A 111 -28.54 -35.16 4.48
N TYR A 112 -27.46 -35.33 5.20
CA TYR A 112 -27.46 -35.60 6.65
C TYR A 112 -26.50 -34.72 7.44
N GLY A 113 -25.74 -33.84 6.79
CA GLY A 113 -24.80 -32.94 7.46
C GLY A 113 -25.53 -31.88 8.28
N ALA A 114 -24.78 -31.23 9.18
CA ALA A 114 -25.28 -30.08 9.91
C ALA A 114 -25.70 -28.96 8.96
N GLU A 115 -26.75 -28.25 9.35
CA GLU A 115 -27.16 -27.04 8.62
C GLU A 115 -26.02 -26.05 8.53
N GLN A 116 -25.87 -25.42 7.35
CA GLN A 116 -24.86 -24.42 7.12
C GLN A 116 -25.40 -23.06 7.54
N GLU A 117 -24.48 -22.21 8.00
CA GLU A 117 -24.78 -20.83 8.33
C GLU A 117 -25.28 -20.08 7.10
N VAL A 118 -26.48 -19.52 7.17
CA VAL A 118 -27.11 -18.82 6.05
C VAL A 118 -26.80 -17.32 6.18
N MET A 119 -26.18 -16.76 5.16
CA MET A 119 -25.99 -15.31 5.08
C MET A 119 -27.26 -14.63 4.58
N PHE A 120 -27.89 -13.84 5.42
CA PHE A 120 -29.02 -12.98 5.03
C PHE A 120 -28.48 -11.68 4.42
N ARG A 121 -28.88 -11.38 3.18
CA ARG A 121 -28.52 -10.13 2.52
C ARG A 121 -29.13 -8.96 3.32
N GLN A 122 -28.27 -8.06 3.77
CA GLN A 122 -28.67 -6.82 4.43
C GLN A 122 -29.21 -5.83 3.39
N ARG A 123 -30.26 -5.08 3.74
CA ARG A 123 -30.71 -3.92 2.95
C ARG A 123 -29.87 -2.72 3.36
N HIS A 124 -29.08 -2.20 2.45
CA HIS A 124 -28.32 -0.99 2.66
C HIS A 124 -29.15 0.21 2.21
N GLN A 125 -28.94 1.36 2.85
CA GLN A 125 -29.58 2.63 2.48
C GLN A 125 -28.54 3.55 1.81
N PRO A 126 -28.91 4.26 0.72
CA PRO A 126 -28.00 5.18 0.07
C PRO A 126 -27.61 6.32 1.01
N GLY A 127 -26.35 6.73 0.99
CA GLY A 127 -25.80 7.81 1.82
C GLY A 127 -25.70 7.53 3.31
N LEU A 128 -26.10 6.32 3.78
CA LEU A 128 -26.09 6.02 5.20
C LEU A 128 -24.67 5.77 5.69
N ARG A 129 -23.94 4.82 5.10
CA ARG A 129 -22.72 4.31 5.72
C ARG A 129 -21.51 4.26 4.79
N GLY A 130 -20.39 4.81 5.28
CA GLY A 130 -19.05 4.63 4.76
C GLY A 130 -18.26 3.68 5.64
N LEU A 131 -17.45 2.82 5.04
CA LEU A 131 -16.62 1.81 5.69
C LEU A 131 -15.16 2.10 5.44
N SER A 132 -14.31 2.01 6.48
CA SER A 132 -12.86 2.15 6.33
C SER A 132 -12.12 0.99 6.96
N ASP A 133 -11.08 0.54 6.27
CA ASP A 133 -10.18 -0.48 6.76
C ASP A 133 -8.78 -0.34 6.16
N PHE A 134 -7.77 -0.94 6.82
CA PHE A 134 -6.41 -1.02 6.34
C PHE A 134 -6.11 -2.44 5.84
N THR A 135 -5.42 -2.54 4.72
CA THR A 135 -5.18 -3.82 4.10
C THR A 135 -3.79 -3.92 3.48
N GLU A 136 -3.28 -5.15 3.34
CA GLU A 136 -1.99 -5.44 2.72
C GLU A 136 -2.17 -6.24 1.42
N LEU A 137 -1.29 -5.99 0.45
CA LEU A 137 -1.20 -6.81 -0.78
C LEU A 137 -0.34 -8.05 -0.50
N LYS A 138 -0.86 -9.00 0.30
CA LYS A 138 -0.12 -10.24 0.63
C LYS A 138 0.39 -10.94 -0.65
N GLY A 139 1.68 -11.30 -0.66
CA GLY A 139 2.30 -11.99 -1.80
C GLY A 139 2.68 -11.09 -2.99
N VAL A 140 2.60 -9.77 -2.83
CA VAL A 140 3.10 -8.79 -3.81
C VAL A 140 4.20 -7.96 -3.15
N VAL A 141 5.37 -7.97 -3.75
CA VAL A 141 6.49 -7.10 -3.36
C VAL A 141 6.50 -5.90 -4.28
N VAL A 142 6.38 -4.70 -3.71
CA VAL A 142 6.46 -3.42 -4.44
C VAL A 142 7.77 -2.74 -4.07
N THR A 143 8.44 -2.17 -5.07
CA THR A 143 9.66 -1.38 -4.89
C THR A 143 9.49 0.03 -5.44
N ILE A 144 10.22 0.98 -4.88
CA ILE A 144 10.35 2.35 -5.38
C ILE A 144 11.83 2.60 -5.69
N ALA A 145 12.15 2.85 -6.96
CA ALA A 145 13.52 2.99 -7.43
C ALA A 145 14.41 1.82 -6.94
N GLY A 146 13.92 0.58 -7.07
CA GLY A 146 14.60 -0.64 -6.65
C GLY A 146 14.62 -0.91 -5.14
N LYS A 147 14.08 -0.02 -4.29
CA LYS A 147 14.03 -0.18 -2.82
C LYS A 147 12.69 -0.71 -2.38
N LEU A 148 12.69 -1.72 -1.51
CA LEU A 148 11.48 -2.34 -0.97
C LEU A 148 10.59 -1.30 -0.27
N LEU A 149 9.31 -1.26 -0.64
CA LEU A 149 8.29 -0.42 -0.02
C LEU A 149 7.46 -1.23 0.98
N ALA A 150 7.72 -1.03 2.27
CA ALA A 150 6.84 -1.55 3.34
C ALA A 150 5.65 -0.60 3.49
N HIS A 151 4.45 -1.05 3.11
CA HIS A 151 3.25 -0.21 3.12
C HIS A 151 1.99 -1.02 3.38
N LYS A 152 0.93 -0.30 3.75
CA LYS A 152 -0.46 -0.75 3.75
C LYS A 152 -1.27 0.08 2.77
N LEU A 153 -2.48 -0.35 2.48
CA LEU A 153 -3.46 0.41 1.73
C LEU A 153 -4.61 0.77 2.68
N TYR A 154 -4.88 2.04 2.87
CA TYR A 154 -6.14 2.51 3.43
C TYR A 154 -7.22 2.36 2.37
N HIS A 155 -8.37 1.80 2.72
CA HIS A 155 -9.51 1.60 1.85
C HIS A 155 -10.76 2.17 2.48
N PHE A 156 -11.36 3.14 1.82
CA PHE A 156 -12.71 3.65 2.10
C PHE A 156 -13.70 3.11 1.08
N ARG A 157 -14.92 2.78 1.51
CA ARG A 157 -16.01 2.29 0.64
C ARG A 157 -17.36 2.73 1.14
N LEU A 158 -18.24 3.15 0.23
CA LEU A 158 -19.68 3.29 0.52
C LEU A 158 -20.34 1.90 0.53
N GLU A 159 -21.22 1.68 1.50
CA GLU A 159 -21.85 0.38 1.70
C GLU A 159 -22.88 0.07 0.61
N TRP A 160 -23.61 1.09 0.13
CA TRP A 160 -24.69 0.93 -0.86
C TRP A 160 -24.20 0.92 -2.31
N SER A 161 -23.53 1.96 -2.79
CA SER A 161 -23.05 2.05 -4.18
C SER A 161 -21.76 1.28 -4.42
N HIS A 162 -21.07 0.87 -3.37
CA HIS A 162 -19.75 0.25 -3.43
C HIS A 162 -18.65 1.16 -4.00
N TRP A 163 -18.90 2.46 -4.09
CA TRP A 163 -17.85 3.41 -4.43
C TRP A 163 -16.67 3.26 -3.47
N SER A 164 -15.48 3.28 -4.00
CA SER A 164 -14.26 2.99 -3.24
C SER A 164 -13.18 4.04 -3.48
N TRP A 165 -12.33 4.22 -2.49
CA TRP A 165 -11.10 5.00 -2.55
C TRP A 165 -9.97 4.27 -1.84
N MET A 166 -8.75 4.33 -2.39
CA MET A 166 -7.57 3.71 -1.76
C MET A 166 -6.40 4.68 -1.74
N ARG A 167 -5.65 4.64 -0.63
CA ARG A 167 -4.43 5.41 -0.44
C ARG A 167 -3.30 4.49 0.06
N VAL A 168 -2.09 4.72 -0.41
CA VAL A 168 -0.87 4.09 0.10
C VAL A 168 -0.51 4.72 1.44
N VAL A 169 -0.28 3.89 2.46
CA VAL A 169 0.04 4.29 3.83
C VAL A 169 1.37 3.67 4.25
N LEU A 170 2.31 4.48 4.67
CA LEU A 170 3.66 4.05 5.03
C LEU A 170 3.84 3.75 6.52
N GLY A 171 3.01 4.32 7.38
CA GLY A 171 3.16 4.32 8.84
C GLY A 171 2.32 3.33 9.61
N GLY A 172 1.56 2.50 8.95
CA GLY A 172 0.60 1.60 9.58
C GLY A 172 -0.71 2.30 9.97
N GLU A 173 -1.48 1.67 10.85
CA GLU A 173 -2.87 2.05 11.18
C GLU A 173 -2.91 3.16 12.24
N SER A 174 -2.38 4.33 11.92
CA SER A 174 -2.38 5.51 12.80
C SER A 174 -3.61 6.39 12.60
N PHE A 175 -3.92 7.27 13.58
CA PHE A 175 -4.99 8.25 13.44
C PHE A 175 -4.72 9.20 12.26
N SER A 176 -3.49 9.67 12.08
CA SER A 176 -3.15 10.55 10.96
C SER A 176 -3.40 9.87 9.61
N ALA A 177 -3.06 8.58 9.46
CA ALA A 177 -3.32 7.82 8.25
C ALA A 177 -4.83 7.62 8.00
N LEU A 178 -5.60 7.33 9.06
CA LEU A 178 -7.06 7.23 8.97
C LEU A 178 -7.70 8.57 8.58
N ALA A 179 -7.35 9.64 9.28
CA ALA A 179 -7.94 10.96 9.07
C ALA A 179 -7.59 11.52 7.69
N GLU A 180 -6.36 11.38 7.25
CA GLU A 180 -5.90 11.81 5.93
C GLU A 180 -6.60 11.01 4.81
N GLY A 181 -6.61 9.68 4.92
CA GLY A 181 -7.26 8.80 3.94
C GLY A 181 -8.77 9.01 3.85
N LEU A 182 -9.46 9.19 5.00
CA LEU A 182 -10.89 9.48 5.04
C LEU A 182 -11.21 10.83 4.40
N GLN A 183 -10.50 11.87 4.76
CA GLN A 183 -10.71 13.22 4.22
C GLN A 183 -10.47 13.30 2.72
N GLU A 184 -9.46 12.57 2.21
CA GLU A 184 -9.24 12.45 0.76
C GLU A 184 -10.38 11.69 0.08
N ALA A 185 -10.82 10.57 0.68
CA ALA A 185 -11.92 9.79 0.14
C ALA A 185 -13.20 10.61 0.04
N LEU A 186 -13.57 11.34 1.11
CA LEU A 186 -14.74 12.21 1.14
C LEU A 186 -14.63 13.36 0.12
N GLY A 187 -13.43 13.96 -0.01
CA GLY A 187 -13.16 15.00 -1.01
C GLY A 187 -13.33 14.49 -2.45
N GLN A 188 -12.84 13.29 -2.75
CA GLN A 188 -12.99 12.65 -4.07
C GLN A 188 -14.43 12.20 -4.35
N LEU A 189 -15.16 11.78 -3.32
CA LEU A 189 -16.57 11.43 -3.41
C LEU A 189 -17.44 12.66 -3.66
N GLY A 190 -17.07 13.80 -3.08
CA GLY A 190 -17.83 15.04 -3.12
C GLY A 190 -18.99 15.08 -2.13
N GLY A 191 -18.94 14.30 -1.04
CA GLY A 191 -19.99 14.25 -0.03
C GLY A 191 -19.63 13.37 1.16
N VAL A 192 -20.48 13.37 2.19
CA VAL A 192 -20.24 12.73 3.47
C VAL A 192 -21.38 11.78 3.81
N PRO A 193 -21.14 10.50 4.11
CA PRO A 193 -22.16 9.57 4.59
C PRO A 193 -22.60 9.93 6.02
N SER A 194 -23.78 9.49 6.44
CA SER A 194 -24.28 9.78 7.79
C SER A 194 -23.53 9.04 8.89
N GLU A 195 -22.99 7.86 8.58
CA GLU A 195 -22.23 7.02 9.49
C GLU A 195 -20.86 6.68 8.87
N HIS A 196 -19.84 6.61 9.72
CA HIS A 196 -18.54 6.06 9.35
C HIS A 196 -18.20 4.89 10.24
N LYS A 197 -18.09 3.71 9.62
CA LYS A 197 -17.81 2.44 10.29
C LYS A 197 -16.34 2.04 10.08
N THR A 198 -15.65 1.74 11.18
CA THR A 198 -14.30 1.19 11.15
C THR A 198 -14.26 -0.14 11.89
N ASP A 199 -13.35 -1.02 11.52
CA ASP A 199 -13.05 -2.20 12.32
C ASP A 199 -12.40 -1.78 13.65
N SER A 200 -12.00 -2.73 14.48
CA SER A 200 -11.37 -2.55 15.81
C SER A 200 -10.04 -1.80 15.77
N LEU A 201 -10.02 -0.65 15.08
CA LEU A 201 -8.85 0.17 14.87
C LEU A 201 -8.50 0.92 16.15
N ARG A 202 -7.32 0.68 16.73
CA ARG A 202 -6.84 1.39 17.95
C ARG A 202 -6.79 2.91 17.79
N ALA A 203 -6.66 3.38 16.56
CA ALA A 203 -6.66 4.81 16.22
C ALA A 203 -8.05 5.46 16.41
N ALA A 204 -9.12 4.69 16.27
CA ALA A 204 -10.51 5.14 16.38
C ALA A 204 -11.15 4.77 17.73
N TRP A 205 -10.75 3.63 18.32
CA TRP A 205 -11.44 3.03 19.47
C TRP A 205 -10.48 2.74 20.63
N LYS A 206 -10.92 3.05 21.86
CA LYS A 206 -10.28 2.66 23.11
C LYS A 206 -11.10 1.55 23.78
N HIS A 207 -10.44 0.55 24.34
CA HIS A 207 -11.09 -0.40 25.24
C HIS A 207 -11.26 0.24 26.61
N ARG A 208 -12.45 0.17 27.16
CA ARG A 208 -12.74 0.66 28.51
C ARG A 208 -13.27 -0.50 29.37
N GLY A 209 -12.47 -0.92 30.35
CA GLY A 209 -12.84 -1.93 31.35
C GLY A 209 -12.95 -3.38 30.84
N GLU A 210 -13.29 -4.28 31.76
CA GLU A 210 -13.47 -5.71 31.53
C GLU A 210 -14.74 -6.05 30.72
N ASP A 211 -15.71 -5.13 30.66
CA ASP A 211 -17.01 -5.33 30.00
C ASP A 211 -16.96 -5.21 28.47
N GLY A 212 -15.78 -5.05 27.88
CA GLY A 212 -15.62 -5.01 26.41
C GLY A 212 -16.23 -3.79 25.72
N GLN A 213 -16.72 -2.79 26.46
CA GLN A 213 -17.24 -1.55 25.90
C GLN A 213 -16.11 -0.78 25.21
N ARG A 214 -16.39 -0.31 23.98
CA ARG A 214 -15.46 0.50 23.19
C ARG A 214 -15.95 1.93 23.12
N GLU A 215 -15.04 2.86 23.38
CA GLU A 215 -15.29 4.28 23.32
C GLU A 215 -14.47 4.90 22.16
N LEU A 216 -15.05 5.87 21.47
CA LEU A 216 -14.35 6.65 20.45
C LEU A 216 -13.15 7.35 21.07
N THR A 217 -12.02 7.36 20.36
CA THR A 217 -10.93 8.26 20.75
C THR A 217 -11.38 9.70 20.54
N GLU A 218 -10.95 10.61 21.41
CA GLU A 218 -11.33 12.04 21.32
C GLU A 218 -11.05 12.63 19.93
N ARG A 219 -9.92 12.28 19.34
CA ARG A 219 -9.52 12.76 18.00
C ARG A 219 -10.43 12.23 16.90
N TYR A 220 -10.84 10.96 16.98
CA TYR A 220 -11.74 10.39 15.99
C TYR A 220 -13.17 10.89 16.19
N ALA A 221 -13.62 11.07 17.43
CA ALA A 221 -14.90 11.71 17.73
C ALA A 221 -14.97 13.14 17.17
N ALA A 222 -13.91 13.93 17.36
CA ALA A 222 -13.79 15.29 16.81
C ALA A 222 -13.80 15.28 15.26
N LEU A 223 -13.14 14.32 14.63
CA LEU A 223 -13.15 14.15 13.18
C LEU A 223 -14.56 13.82 12.66
N CYS A 224 -15.24 12.87 13.29
CA CYS A 224 -16.62 12.52 12.93
C CYS A 224 -17.57 13.71 13.13
N GLN A 225 -17.45 14.42 14.23
CA GLN A 225 -18.26 15.62 14.51
C GLN A 225 -18.02 16.72 13.47
N HIS A 226 -16.75 16.96 13.08
CA HIS A 226 -16.40 17.95 12.05
C HIS A 226 -17.08 17.68 10.71
N TYR A 227 -17.20 16.40 10.33
CA TYR A 227 -17.88 15.98 9.10
C TYR A 227 -19.37 15.69 9.28
N GLY A 228 -19.92 15.82 10.49
CA GLY A 228 -21.31 15.51 10.79
C GLY A 228 -21.66 14.03 10.63
N MET A 229 -20.69 13.13 10.84
CA MET A 229 -20.85 11.68 10.80
C MET A 229 -21.01 11.10 12.21
N LEU A 230 -21.72 9.97 12.30
CA LEU A 230 -21.71 9.13 13.49
C LEU A 230 -20.62 8.05 13.34
N GLY A 231 -19.68 7.98 14.28
CA GLY A 231 -18.69 6.90 14.32
C GLY A 231 -19.33 5.60 14.83
N VAL A 232 -19.25 4.53 14.06
CA VAL A 232 -19.82 3.22 14.37
C VAL A 232 -18.72 2.16 14.35
N HIS A 233 -18.77 1.20 15.26
CA HIS A 233 -17.82 0.05 15.28
C HIS A 233 -18.52 -1.24 14.86
N ASN A 234 -17.73 -2.23 14.50
CA ASN A 234 -18.20 -3.59 14.33
C ASN A 234 -18.46 -4.23 15.70
N ASN A 235 -19.57 -4.95 15.83
CA ASN A 235 -19.82 -5.76 17.01
C ASN A 235 -18.82 -6.91 17.08
N ALA A 236 -18.15 -7.06 18.23
CA ALA A 236 -17.20 -8.14 18.43
C ALA A 236 -17.90 -9.50 18.26
N GLY A 237 -17.29 -10.41 17.48
CA GLY A 237 -17.81 -11.77 17.28
C GLY A 237 -18.84 -11.94 16.15
N ARG A 238 -19.28 -10.87 15.47
CA ARG A 238 -20.19 -10.95 14.31
C ARG A 238 -19.43 -10.75 13.00
N GLY A 239 -18.68 -11.77 12.58
CA GLY A 239 -17.89 -11.75 11.34
C GLY A 239 -18.70 -11.46 10.06
N HIS A 240 -20.00 -11.75 10.06
CA HIS A 240 -20.87 -11.49 8.91
C HIS A 240 -21.15 -9.99 8.67
N GLU A 241 -20.95 -9.11 9.64
CA GLU A 241 -21.08 -7.66 9.45
C GLU A 241 -19.97 -7.09 8.57
N ASN A 242 -18.82 -7.78 8.47
CA ASN A 242 -17.66 -7.41 7.65
C ASN A 242 -17.55 -8.13 6.30
N GLY A 243 -18.34 -9.17 6.05
CA GLY A 243 -18.23 -10.00 4.84
C GLY A 243 -18.29 -9.20 3.53
N SER A 244 -19.01 -8.10 3.52
CA SER A 244 -19.09 -7.18 2.36
C SER A 244 -17.78 -6.41 2.13
N VAL A 245 -17.09 -5.98 3.18
CA VAL A 245 -15.80 -5.26 3.09
C VAL A 245 -14.68 -6.23 2.75
N GLU A 246 -14.63 -7.38 3.39
CA GLU A 246 -13.63 -8.43 3.13
C GLU A 246 -13.72 -8.94 1.69
N SER A 247 -14.93 -9.17 1.18
CA SER A 247 -15.16 -9.54 -0.21
C SER A 247 -14.68 -8.46 -1.18
N ALA A 248 -14.98 -7.19 -0.89
CA ALA A 248 -14.53 -6.06 -1.69
C ALA A 248 -13.01 -5.90 -1.69
N HIS A 249 -12.36 -6.06 -0.54
CA HIS A 249 -10.89 -6.10 -0.45
C HIS A 249 -10.32 -7.19 -1.34
N GLY A 250 -10.91 -8.39 -1.33
CA GLY A 250 -10.50 -9.50 -2.19
C GLY A 250 -10.57 -9.15 -3.68
N HIS A 251 -11.65 -8.51 -4.13
CA HIS A 251 -11.84 -8.10 -5.52
C HIS A 251 -10.84 -7.02 -5.95
N LEU A 252 -10.68 -5.95 -5.17
CA LEU A 252 -9.74 -4.86 -5.48
C LEU A 252 -8.29 -5.34 -5.44
N LYS A 253 -7.90 -6.11 -4.44
CA LYS A 253 -6.55 -6.73 -4.36
C LYS A 253 -6.25 -7.61 -5.56
N ARG A 254 -7.22 -8.42 -6.01
CA ARG A 254 -7.07 -9.25 -7.21
C ARG A 254 -6.89 -8.39 -8.45
N ARG A 255 -7.69 -7.32 -8.61
CA ARG A 255 -7.56 -6.37 -9.72
C ARG A 255 -6.18 -5.71 -9.74
N ILE A 256 -5.71 -5.20 -8.59
CA ILE A 256 -4.38 -4.59 -8.46
C ILE A 256 -3.27 -5.58 -8.84
N ARG A 257 -3.34 -6.82 -8.35
CA ARG A 257 -2.37 -7.88 -8.70
C ARG A 257 -2.36 -8.16 -10.20
N GLN A 258 -3.53 -8.31 -10.82
CA GLN A 258 -3.61 -8.55 -12.26
C GLN A 258 -3.07 -7.36 -13.07
N ALA A 259 -3.32 -6.14 -12.61
CA ALA A 259 -2.78 -4.94 -13.25
C ALA A 259 -1.25 -4.83 -13.10
N LEU A 260 -0.67 -5.27 -11.97
CA LEU A 260 0.79 -5.35 -11.79
C LEU A 260 1.41 -6.41 -12.71
N ILE A 261 0.78 -7.58 -12.85
CA ILE A 261 1.21 -8.62 -13.78
C ILE A 261 1.19 -8.09 -15.22
N LEU A 262 0.11 -7.39 -15.61
CA LEU A 262 -0.02 -6.79 -16.94
C LEU A 262 1.01 -5.70 -17.20
N ARG A 263 1.38 -4.91 -16.15
CA ARG A 263 2.45 -3.91 -16.23
C ARG A 263 3.83 -4.56 -16.44
N GLY A 264 4.03 -5.80 -16.02
CA GLY A 264 5.30 -6.54 -16.12
C GLY A 264 6.36 -6.12 -15.10
N SER A 265 6.07 -5.16 -14.22
CA SER A 265 7.00 -4.70 -13.17
C SER A 265 6.24 -4.25 -11.93
N ASN A 266 6.80 -4.55 -10.76
CA ASN A 266 6.33 -4.06 -9.45
C ASN A 266 7.19 -2.89 -8.94
N ASP A 267 8.17 -2.42 -9.74
CA ASP A 267 8.99 -1.27 -9.42
C ASP A 267 8.37 0.02 -9.99
N PHE A 268 8.38 1.08 -9.21
CA PHE A 268 7.91 2.41 -9.57
C PHE A 268 9.03 3.42 -9.32
N SER A 269 9.05 4.49 -10.10
CA SER A 269 10.09 5.53 -9.95
C SER A 269 9.86 6.35 -8.67
N THR A 270 8.59 6.63 -8.34
CA THR A 270 8.20 7.41 -7.16
C THR A 270 6.98 6.82 -6.45
N LEU A 271 6.76 7.25 -5.21
CA LEU A 271 5.57 6.88 -4.44
C LEU A 271 4.29 7.42 -5.09
N GLU A 272 4.36 8.60 -5.67
CA GLU A 272 3.25 9.26 -6.38
C GLU A 272 2.85 8.47 -7.63
N GLU A 273 3.81 7.91 -8.37
CA GLU A 273 3.52 7.01 -9.50
C GLU A 273 2.76 5.78 -9.03
N TYR A 274 3.22 5.17 -7.93
CA TYR A 274 2.52 4.01 -7.34
C TYR A 274 1.12 4.37 -6.85
N GLN A 275 0.95 5.50 -6.14
CA GLN A 275 -0.36 6.00 -5.71
C GLN A 275 -1.28 6.23 -6.90
N THR A 276 -0.78 6.83 -7.97
CA THR A 276 -1.53 7.07 -9.22
C THR A 276 -1.98 5.76 -9.86
N PHE A 277 -1.10 4.76 -9.89
CA PHE A 277 -1.44 3.42 -10.36
C PHE A 277 -2.59 2.79 -9.55
N ILE A 278 -2.52 2.84 -8.20
CA ILE A 278 -3.59 2.34 -7.32
C ILE A 278 -4.90 3.08 -7.60
N THR A 279 -4.86 4.40 -7.68
CA THR A 279 -6.02 5.26 -7.97
C THR A 279 -6.69 4.88 -9.28
N GLN A 280 -5.91 4.63 -10.34
CA GLN A 280 -6.46 4.20 -11.64
C GLN A 280 -7.21 2.86 -11.54
N GLN A 281 -6.71 1.90 -10.75
CA GLN A 281 -7.40 0.62 -10.58
C GLN A 281 -8.72 0.78 -9.82
N VAL A 282 -8.75 1.63 -8.81
CA VAL A 282 -9.96 1.96 -8.04
C VAL A 282 -10.97 2.72 -8.90
N MET A 283 -10.54 3.69 -9.70
CA MET A 283 -11.42 4.42 -10.63
C MET A 283 -12.06 3.48 -11.66
N ARG A 284 -11.29 2.50 -12.18
CA ARG A 284 -11.85 1.46 -13.07
C ARG A 284 -12.89 0.60 -12.37
N HIS A 285 -12.74 0.34 -11.07
CA HIS A 285 -13.75 -0.36 -10.27
C HIS A 285 -15.01 0.50 -10.11
N ASN A 286 -14.86 1.77 -9.77
CA ASN A 286 -15.97 2.70 -9.56
C ASN A 286 -16.82 2.93 -10.82
N ARG A 287 -16.22 2.87 -12.01
CA ARG A 287 -16.98 2.98 -13.30
C ARG A 287 -18.07 1.93 -13.41
N ASN A 288 -17.87 0.73 -12.88
CA ASN A 288 -18.87 -0.33 -12.95
C ASN A 288 -20.11 -0.05 -12.09
N ASN A 289 -19.97 0.84 -11.09
CA ASN A 289 -21.01 1.19 -10.13
C ASN A 289 -21.50 2.64 -10.32
N GLN A 290 -21.19 3.27 -11.45
CA GLN A 290 -21.39 4.70 -11.66
C GLN A 290 -22.87 5.12 -11.52
N ASP A 291 -23.80 4.29 -11.93
CA ASP A 291 -25.23 4.60 -11.83
C ASP A 291 -25.70 4.57 -10.38
N LEU A 292 -25.28 3.57 -9.60
CA LEU A 292 -25.53 3.53 -8.17
C LEU A 292 -24.93 4.76 -7.46
N VAL A 293 -23.71 5.15 -7.80
CA VAL A 293 -23.07 6.34 -7.23
C VAL A 293 -23.87 7.62 -7.52
N LYS A 294 -24.42 7.74 -8.74
CA LYS A 294 -25.29 8.88 -9.09
C LYS A 294 -26.57 8.93 -8.23
N GLU A 295 -27.18 7.76 -7.99
CA GLU A 295 -28.35 7.64 -7.13
C GLU A 295 -28.02 7.94 -5.66
N GLU A 296 -26.84 7.56 -5.16
CA GLU A 296 -26.43 7.75 -3.77
C GLU A 296 -26.04 9.20 -3.46
N ARG A 297 -25.43 9.92 -4.42
CA ARG A 297 -24.92 11.29 -4.21
C ARG A 297 -25.92 12.27 -3.57
N PRO A 298 -27.20 12.32 -3.96
CA PRO A 298 -28.18 13.23 -3.34
C PRO A 298 -28.44 12.96 -1.86
N HIS A 299 -28.11 11.77 -1.38
CA HIS A 299 -28.27 11.34 0.02
C HIS A 299 -27.05 11.62 0.90
N LEU A 300 -25.94 12.06 0.30
CA LEU A 300 -24.73 12.44 1.03
C LEU A 300 -24.86 13.86 1.58
N LYS A 301 -24.31 14.08 2.78
CA LYS A 301 -24.22 15.43 3.36
C LYS A 301 -23.14 16.26 2.62
N PRO A 302 -23.25 17.61 2.62
CA PRO A 302 -22.21 18.44 2.03
C PRO A 302 -20.91 18.35 2.81
N LEU A 303 -19.79 18.56 2.09
CA LEU A 303 -18.48 18.66 2.70
C LEU A 303 -18.33 19.95 3.51
N PRO A 304 -17.62 19.92 4.64
CA PRO A 304 -17.27 21.15 5.36
C PRO A 304 -16.30 22.01 4.51
N LEU A 305 -16.31 23.32 4.72
CA LEU A 305 -15.46 24.27 3.99
C LEU A 305 -13.96 24.04 4.18
N ARG A 306 -13.56 23.47 5.31
CA ARG A 306 -12.16 23.22 5.66
C ARG A 306 -11.99 21.77 6.09
N ARG A 307 -10.80 21.24 5.84
CA ARG A 307 -10.41 19.93 6.37
C ARG A 307 -10.16 20.02 7.87
N SER A 308 -10.41 18.92 8.58
CA SER A 308 -9.99 18.76 9.97
C SER A 308 -8.49 18.54 10.07
N ALA A 309 -7.93 18.77 11.26
CA ALA A 309 -6.51 18.48 11.51
C ALA A 309 -6.24 16.96 11.44
N ASP A 310 -5.41 16.54 10.50
CA ASP A 310 -5.01 15.16 10.24
C ASP A 310 -3.54 14.87 10.60
N TYR A 311 -2.96 15.77 11.41
CA TYR A 311 -1.57 15.70 11.83
C TYR A 311 -1.42 15.61 13.36
N ASP A 312 -0.30 15.07 13.82
CA ASP A 312 0.15 15.22 15.20
C ASP A 312 0.92 16.53 15.31
N GLU A 313 0.64 17.34 16.33
CA GLU A 313 1.40 18.56 16.60
C GLU A 313 2.33 18.35 17.79
N LEU A 314 3.59 18.69 17.63
CA LEU A 314 4.66 18.50 18.62
C LEU A 314 5.47 19.80 18.70
N THR A 315 5.99 20.13 19.90
CA THR A 315 6.96 21.20 20.08
C THR A 315 8.34 20.60 20.38
N VAL A 316 9.35 20.93 19.57
CA VAL A 316 10.70 20.39 19.72
C VAL A 316 11.74 21.50 19.70
N ARG A 317 12.81 21.36 20.49
CA ARG A 317 13.96 22.28 20.48
C ARG A 317 14.99 21.82 19.47
N VAL A 318 15.52 22.76 18.68
CA VAL A 318 16.63 22.50 17.76
C VAL A 318 17.93 22.38 18.54
N SER A 319 18.65 21.28 18.32
CA SER A 319 19.94 21.02 18.92
C SER A 319 21.05 21.91 18.35
N SER A 320 22.20 21.95 19.03
CA SER A 320 23.42 22.61 18.53
C SER A 320 23.96 22.01 17.22
N SER A 321 23.59 20.76 16.92
CA SER A 321 23.92 20.10 15.63
C SER A 321 22.93 20.41 14.52
N SER A 322 22.05 21.41 14.68
CA SER A 322 21.02 21.78 13.69
C SER A 322 20.04 20.63 13.38
N THR A 323 19.67 19.87 14.40
CA THR A 323 18.77 18.74 14.28
C THR A 323 17.62 18.79 15.28
N ILE A 324 16.51 18.15 14.92
CA ILE A 324 15.37 17.88 15.79
C ILE A 324 15.13 16.38 15.85
N ASN A 325 14.61 15.89 16.99
CA ASN A 325 14.20 14.50 17.14
C ASN A 325 12.67 14.42 17.17
N VAL A 326 12.09 13.75 16.18
CA VAL A 326 10.65 13.55 16.04
C VAL A 326 10.36 12.05 15.95
N ARG A 327 9.68 11.48 16.97
CA ARG A 327 9.32 10.05 17.00
C ARG A 327 10.51 9.12 16.71
N HIS A 328 11.66 9.33 17.39
CA HIS A 328 12.91 8.56 17.24
C HIS A 328 13.61 8.73 15.87
N VAL A 329 13.22 9.71 15.08
CA VAL A 329 13.89 10.07 13.84
C VAL A 329 14.54 11.44 13.97
N ILE A 330 15.82 11.52 13.60
CA ILE A 330 16.58 12.76 13.59
C ILE A 330 16.44 13.42 12.21
N TYR A 331 15.91 14.63 12.18
CA TYR A 331 15.82 15.47 10.99
C TYR A 331 16.76 16.67 11.14
N SER A 332 17.46 17.03 10.06
CA SER A 332 18.18 18.31 10.05
C SER A 332 17.22 19.46 9.75
N VAL A 333 17.52 20.62 10.30
CA VAL A 333 16.80 21.88 10.04
C VAL A 333 17.81 22.96 9.68
N PRO A 334 17.42 24.06 9.03
CA PRO A 334 18.33 25.16 8.72
C PRO A 334 19.08 25.65 9.96
N SER A 335 20.41 25.81 9.85
CA SER A 335 21.32 26.12 10.98
C SER A 335 20.98 27.42 11.72
N ARG A 336 20.31 28.38 11.06
CA ARG A 336 19.80 29.61 11.67
C ARG A 336 18.78 29.37 12.78
N LEU A 337 18.20 28.16 12.86
CA LEU A 337 17.17 27.79 13.83
C LEU A 337 17.72 27.12 15.09
N VAL A 338 19.05 26.97 15.21
CA VAL A 338 19.69 26.37 16.40
C VAL A 338 19.22 27.05 17.68
N GLY A 339 18.83 26.26 18.68
CA GLY A 339 18.33 26.73 19.98
C GLY A 339 16.83 27.12 20.00
N GLN A 340 16.19 27.27 18.84
CA GLN A 340 14.78 27.67 18.75
C GLN A 340 13.85 26.50 19.08
N LEU A 341 12.62 26.84 19.52
CA LEU A 341 11.51 25.90 19.65
C LEU A 341 10.71 25.93 18.34
N LEU A 342 10.57 24.78 17.73
CA LEU A 342 9.78 24.60 16.51
C LEU A 342 8.48 23.86 16.83
N ARG A 343 7.39 24.35 16.27
CA ARG A 343 6.14 23.61 16.20
C ARG A 343 6.18 22.69 14.97
N VAL A 344 6.07 21.39 15.19
CA VAL A 344 6.15 20.37 14.14
C VAL A 344 4.78 19.77 13.93
N ARG A 345 4.29 19.79 12.70
CA ARG A 345 3.11 19.06 12.26
C ARG A 345 3.57 17.80 11.53
N LEU A 346 3.09 16.65 12.00
CA LEU A 346 3.52 15.35 11.54
C LEU A 346 2.33 14.62 10.90
N TRP A 347 2.35 14.46 9.60
CA TRP A 347 1.41 13.65 8.82
C TRP A 347 1.91 12.21 8.65
N ASP A 348 1.20 11.42 7.87
CA ASP A 348 1.63 10.05 7.57
C ASP A 348 2.85 10.02 6.64
N ASP A 349 2.92 10.88 5.65
CA ASP A 349 3.93 10.91 4.59
C ASP A 349 4.99 12.02 4.75
N ARG A 350 4.72 13.06 5.53
CA ARG A 350 5.57 14.27 5.66
C ARG A 350 5.54 14.86 7.05
N LEU A 351 6.44 15.77 7.27
CA LEU A 351 6.44 16.68 8.42
C LEU A 351 6.78 18.10 7.99
N SER A 352 6.17 19.08 8.62
CA SER A 352 6.47 20.50 8.45
C SER A 352 6.81 21.15 9.77
N CYS A 353 7.83 21.99 9.79
CA CYS A 353 8.25 22.73 10.96
C CYS A 353 7.91 24.21 10.82
N TYR A 354 7.45 24.81 11.91
CA TYR A 354 6.97 26.19 11.96
C TYR A 354 7.66 26.99 13.07
N VAL A 355 7.96 28.25 12.76
CA VAL A 355 8.26 29.29 13.74
C VAL A 355 7.10 30.30 13.68
N GLY A 356 6.30 30.38 14.76
CA GLY A 356 5.04 31.10 14.69
C GLY A 356 4.10 30.52 13.65
N SER A 357 3.66 31.31 12.68
CA SER A 357 2.85 30.89 11.54
C SER A 357 3.66 30.48 10.30
N ASN A 358 4.95 30.79 10.26
CA ASN A 358 5.77 30.59 9.08
C ASN A 358 6.34 29.18 9.02
N GLU A 359 6.11 28.50 7.89
CA GLU A 359 6.77 27.22 7.60
C GLU A 359 8.25 27.46 7.28
N VAL A 360 9.13 26.80 8.02
CA VAL A 360 10.58 26.95 7.89
C VAL A 360 11.26 25.70 7.31
N MET A 361 10.58 24.57 7.33
CA MET A 361 11.06 23.31 6.74
C MET A 361 9.88 22.38 6.45
N ASN A 362 9.94 21.73 5.29
CA ASN A 362 9.09 20.61 4.92
C ASN A 362 9.99 19.43 4.52
N SER A 363 9.64 18.22 4.95
CA SER A 363 10.43 17.04 4.66
C SER A 363 9.53 15.79 4.58
N PRO A 364 9.80 14.85 3.68
CA PRO A 364 9.17 13.53 3.74
C PRO A 364 9.43 12.86 5.06
N ARG A 365 8.42 12.20 5.61
CA ARG A 365 8.52 11.45 6.85
C ARG A 365 9.32 10.16 6.64
N VAL A 366 10.36 9.98 7.41
CA VAL A 366 11.14 8.75 7.45
C VAL A 366 10.74 7.93 8.68
N ARG A 367 10.85 6.63 8.58
CA ARG A 367 10.60 5.67 9.68
C ARG A 367 11.81 4.76 9.84
N PRO A 368 12.11 4.31 11.07
CA PRO A 368 13.14 3.30 11.28
C PRO A 368 12.82 2.04 10.49
N GLU A 369 13.82 1.44 9.89
CA GLU A 369 13.72 0.13 9.24
C GLU A 369 13.35 -0.95 10.28
N LYS A 370 12.74 -2.03 9.80
CA LYS A 370 12.37 -3.16 10.67
C LYS A 370 13.58 -3.68 11.43
N GLY A 371 13.49 -3.70 12.75
CA GLY A 371 14.59 -4.09 13.64
C GLY A 371 15.52 -2.94 14.08
N LYS A 372 15.38 -1.74 13.51
CA LYS A 372 16.08 -0.54 13.96
C LYS A 372 15.13 0.35 14.78
N THR A 373 15.63 0.94 15.87
CA THR A 373 14.84 1.82 16.75
C THR A 373 14.96 3.29 16.36
N ARG A 374 15.91 3.66 15.51
CA ARG A 374 16.20 5.05 15.12
C ARG A 374 16.45 5.16 13.63
N ALA A 375 16.06 6.29 13.06
CA ALA A 375 16.38 6.68 11.68
C ALA A 375 16.91 8.12 11.65
N ARG A 376 17.53 8.49 10.54
CA ARG A 376 18.05 9.85 10.31
C ARG A 376 17.69 10.29 8.92
N ARG A 377 17.35 11.58 8.80
CA ARG A 377 17.20 12.26 7.53
C ARG A 377 17.88 13.63 7.61
N ILE A 378 19.05 13.68 7.04
CA ILE A 378 19.90 14.87 7.04
C ILE A 378 19.92 15.45 5.62
N ASP A 379 19.50 16.70 5.47
CA ASP A 379 19.75 17.48 4.28
C ASP A 379 21.01 18.31 4.49
N PHE A 380 22.05 18.07 3.72
CA PHE A 380 23.32 18.75 3.82
C PHE A 380 23.20 20.27 3.62
N ARG A 381 22.21 20.71 2.84
CA ARG A 381 21.95 22.13 2.59
C ARG A 381 21.67 22.91 3.87
N HIS A 382 21.12 22.25 4.89
CA HIS A 382 20.82 22.88 6.18
C HIS A 382 22.07 23.25 6.99
N VAL A 383 23.18 22.54 6.79
CA VAL A 383 24.39 22.66 7.62
C VAL A 383 25.63 23.05 6.82
N ILE A 384 25.57 23.04 5.51
CA ILE A 384 26.75 23.21 4.63
C ILE A 384 27.44 24.54 4.82
N ASP A 385 26.72 25.62 5.06
CA ASP A 385 27.32 26.96 5.30
C ASP A 385 28.12 27.00 6.59
N SER A 386 27.64 26.36 7.63
CA SER A 386 28.36 26.19 8.90
C SER A 386 29.58 25.28 8.74
N LEU A 387 29.41 24.20 7.97
CA LEU A 387 30.45 23.20 7.75
C LEU A 387 31.59 23.78 6.87
N ALA A 388 31.26 24.62 5.87
CA ALA A 388 32.23 25.31 5.03
C ALA A 388 33.14 26.25 5.81
N LYS A 389 32.68 26.81 6.94
CA LYS A 389 33.53 27.60 7.87
C LYS A 389 34.50 26.75 8.67
N LYS A 390 34.20 25.44 8.88
CA LYS A 390 35.00 24.50 9.65
C LYS A 390 35.10 23.15 8.93
N PRO A 391 35.67 23.10 7.70
CA PRO A 391 35.59 21.91 6.85
C PRO A 391 36.30 20.68 7.46
N GLY A 392 37.33 20.87 8.28
CA GLY A 392 37.97 19.75 9.01
C GLY A 392 37.07 19.01 9.97
N ALA A 393 36.00 19.65 10.47
CA ALA A 393 35.01 18.97 11.34
C ALA A 393 34.24 17.84 10.63
N PHE A 394 34.18 17.85 9.29
CA PHE A 394 33.47 16.85 8.50
C PHE A 394 34.02 15.43 8.72
N CYS A 395 35.34 15.28 8.76
CA CYS A 395 36.00 13.97 8.90
C CYS A 395 35.60 13.24 10.18
N HIS A 396 35.41 13.98 11.27
CA HIS A 396 35.10 13.46 12.59
C HIS A 396 33.61 13.54 12.96
N ALA A 397 32.76 14.06 12.07
CA ALA A 397 31.34 14.21 12.32
C ALA A 397 30.64 12.84 12.43
N THR A 398 29.90 12.60 13.53
CA THR A 398 29.09 11.40 13.70
C THR A 398 27.99 11.25 12.64
N LEU A 399 27.56 12.37 12.04
CA LEU A 399 26.55 12.43 10.99
C LEU A 399 27.14 12.47 9.58
N ARG A 400 28.48 12.30 9.41
CA ARG A 400 29.17 12.40 8.12
C ARG A 400 28.50 11.61 7.00
N ASN A 401 28.19 10.33 7.26
CA ASN A 401 27.58 9.47 6.25
C ASN A 401 26.13 9.86 5.92
N ASP A 402 25.44 10.52 6.85
CA ASP A 402 24.07 10.99 6.69
C ASP A 402 24.03 12.37 5.98
N ILE A 403 25.13 13.15 6.07
CA ILE A 403 25.31 14.43 5.37
C ILE A 403 25.54 14.20 3.86
N LEU A 404 26.19 13.10 3.49
CA LEU A 404 26.39 12.73 2.08
C LEU A 404 25.04 12.36 1.44
N PRO A 405 24.64 13.03 0.34
CA PRO A 405 23.28 12.96 -0.20
C PRO A 405 22.80 11.54 -0.54
N ASP A 406 23.67 10.76 -1.16
CA ASP A 406 23.35 9.42 -1.67
C ASP A 406 24.55 8.48 -1.70
N ASP A 407 24.38 7.29 -2.28
CA ASP A 407 25.44 6.28 -2.34
C ASP A 407 26.57 6.65 -3.32
N GLU A 408 26.30 7.48 -4.32
CA GLU A 408 27.31 7.99 -5.25
C GLU A 408 28.30 8.90 -4.50
N TRP A 409 27.79 9.86 -3.71
CA TRP A 409 28.61 10.72 -2.87
C TRP A 409 29.39 9.95 -1.80
N ARG A 410 28.82 8.87 -1.26
CA ARG A 410 29.54 7.96 -0.32
C ARG A 410 30.68 7.20 -1.02
N LYS A 411 30.50 6.82 -2.29
CA LYS A 411 31.57 6.22 -3.11
C LYS A 411 32.67 7.22 -3.40
N LEU A 412 32.30 8.45 -3.80
CA LEU A 412 33.26 9.52 -4.04
C LEU A 412 34.07 9.85 -2.79
N TRP A 413 33.43 9.94 -1.63
CA TRP A 413 34.11 10.12 -0.34
C TRP A 413 35.16 9.01 -0.08
N ARG A 414 34.81 7.76 -0.25
CA ARG A 414 35.75 6.66 -0.06
C ARG A 414 36.92 6.72 -1.02
N ARG A 415 36.69 7.10 -2.29
CA ARG A 415 37.75 7.27 -3.28
C ARG A 415 38.67 8.45 -2.93
N LEU A 416 38.13 9.58 -2.48
CA LEU A 416 38.95 10.69 -2.02
C LEU A 416 39.87 10.32 -0.88
N CYS A 417 39.38 9.57 0.12
CA CYS A 417 40.18 9.10 1.24
C CYS A 417 41.29 8.11 0.84
N ASN A 418 41.22 7.47 -0.33
CA ASN A 418 42.28 6.61 -0.85
C ASN A 418 43.41 7.41 -1.52
N HIS A 419 43.14 8.67 -1.91
CA HIS A 419 44.09 9.54 -2.65
C HIS A 419 44.61 10.70 -1.81
N LEU A 420 43.89 11.13 -0.78
CA LEU A 420 44.19 12.28 0.04
C LEU A 420 44.15 11.95 1.53
N GLU A 421 44.95 12.66 2.32
CA GLU A 421 44.82 12.63 3.77
C GLU A 421 43.37 13.00 4.20
N PRO A 422 42.84 12.40 5.27
CA PRO A 422 41.43 12.54 5.65
C PRO A 422 40.97 13.99 5.78
N GLU A 423 41.80 14.87 6.30
CA GLU A 423 41.44 16.30 6.46
C GLU A 423 41.33 17.01 5.12
N MET A 424 42.24 16.72 4.18
CA MET A 424 42.21 17.30 2.85
C MET A 424 41.05 16.77 2.03
N ALA A 425 40.80 15.47 2.10
CA ALA A 425 39.62 14.83 1.51
C ALA A 425 38.33 15.47 2.05
N GLY A 426 38.27 15.71 3.35
CA GLY A 426 37.13 16.33 4.02
C GLY A 426 36.90 17.77 3.55
N ARG A 427 37.97 18.56 3.44
CA ARG A 427 37.86 19.93 2.91
C ARG A 427 37.35 19.97 1.48
N LEU A 428 37.90 19.13 0.62
CA LEU A 428 37.47 19.06 -0.79
C LEU A 428 36.01 18.60 -0.89
N MET A 429 35.61 17.56 -0.10
CA MET A 429 34.22 17.08 -0.07
C MET A 429 33.25 18.16 0.40
N VAL A 430 33.57 18.90 1.44
CA VAL A 430 32.74 20.02 1.93
C VAL A 430 32.58 21.11 0.90
N HIS A 431 33.66 21.47 0.20
CA HIS A 431 33.59 22.46 -0.88
C HIS A 431 32.77 21.95 -2.07
N ALA A 432 32.90 20.69 -2.44
CA ALA A 432 32.07 20.08 -3.47
C ALA A 432 30.57 20.06 -3.07
N LEU A 433 30.24 19.71 -1.84
CA LEU A 433 28.87 19.80 -1.31
C LEU A 433 28.36 21.24 -1.28
N LYS A 434 29.23 22.22 -0.97
CA LYS A 434 28.86 23.64 -1.01
C LYS A 434 28.52 24.09 -2.43
N LEU A 435 29.32 23.68 -3.42
CA LEU A 435 28.98 23.90 -4.83
C LEU A 435 27.66 23.22 -5.21
N ALA A 436 27.49 21.94 -4.84
CA ALA A 436 26.29 21.19 -5.12
C ALA A 436 25.01 21.79 -4.52
N ALA A 437 25.14 22.51 -3.38
CA ALA A 437 24.00 23.20 -2.77
C ALA A 437 23.39 24.29 -3.65
N GLY A 438 24.19 24.84 -4.61
CA GLY A 438 23.75 25.83 -5.58
C GLY A 438 23.09 25.27 -6.84
N TYR A 439 23.06 23.94 -7.01
CA TYR A 439 22.44 23.27 -8.15
C TYR A 439 21.16 22.54 -7.75
N ASP A 440 20.17 22.54 -8.62
CA ASP A 440 18.98 21.72 -8.48
C ASP A 440 19.32 20.23 -8.63
N ASP A 441 20.15 19.91 -9.63
CA ASP A 441 20.71 18.57 -9.84
C ASP A 441 22.14 18.46 -9.29
N ILE A 442 22.26 17.87 -8.11
CA ILE A 442 23.55 17.64 -7.43
C ILE A 442 24.45 16.64 -8.16
N SER A 443 23.89 15.82 -9.08
CA SER A 443 24.66 14.85 -9.85
C SER A 443 25.66 15.49 -10.81
N ILE A 444 25.45 16.76 -11.17
CA ILE A 444 26.40 17.56 -11.98
C ILE A 444 27.74 17.63 -11.27
N VAL A 445 27.75 18.00 -9.99
CA VAL A 445 28.97 18.10 -9.19
C VAL A 445 29.57 16.73 -8.90
N ALA A 446 28.74 15.72 -8.64
CA ALA A 446 29.20 14.35 -8.45
C ALA A 446 29.95 13.84 -9.68
N ARG A 447 29.42 14.06 -10.89
CA ARG A 447 30.08 13.68 -12.17
C ARG A 447 31.39 14.45 -12.36
N GLY A 448 31.42 15.75 -12.05
CA GLY A 448 32.66 16.56 -12.08
C GLY A 448 33.73 15.98 -11.15
N MET A 449 33.37 15.62 -9.92
CA MET A 449 34.26 14.94 -8.99
C MET A 449 34.74 13.59 -9.51
N GLU A 450 33.86 12.80 -10.10
CA GLU A 450 34.23 11.49 -10.67
C GLU A 450 35.22 11.64 -11.84
N GLN A 451 34.99 12.59 -12.74
CA GLN A 451 35.92 12.90 -13.83
C GLN A 451 37.26 13.34 -13.28
N MET A 452 37.28 14.20 -12.27
CA MET A 452 38.51 14.63 -11.61
C MET A 452 39.29 13.46 -11.00
N LEU A 453 38.61 12.52 -10.35
CA LEU A 453 39.22 11.31 -9.75
C LEU A 453 39.71 10.31 -10.80
N ASN A 454 39.14 10.29 -11.99
CA ASN A 454 39.54 9.40 -13.08
C ASN A 454 40.68 9.98 -13.96
N THR A 455 41.03 11.26 -13.81
CA THR A 455 42.05 11.93 -14.61
C THR A 455 43.29 12.18 -13.75
N PRO A 456 44.50 11.84 -14.22
CA PRO A 456 45.75 12.14 -13.46
C PRO A 456 45.91 13.62 -13.17
N GLY A 457 46.37 13.98 -11.97
CA GLY A 457 46.68 15.32 -11.55
C GLY A 457 46.23 15.64 -10.13
N GLU A 458 46.45 16.86 -9.68
CA GLU A 458 46.18 17.31 -8.33
C GLU A 458 44.68 17.34 -8.04
N LEU A 459 44.27 16.92 -6.84
CA LEU A 459 42.85 16.86 -6.40
C LEU A 459 42.56 18.10 -5.53
N ASP A 460 42.12 19.15 -6.17
CA ASP A 460 41.80 20.43 -5.52
C ASP A 460 40.48 21.06 -6.01
N LEU A 461 40.03 22.10 -5.32
CA LEU A 461 38.80 22.80 -5.63
C LEU A 461 38.83 23.49 -6.98
N ASN A 462 39.97 24.10 -7.35
CA ASN A 462 40.12 24.87 -8.58
C ASN A 462 39.99 23.95 -9.81
N ARG A 463 40.54 22.74 -9.68
CA ARG A 463 40.40 21.74 -10.71
C ARG A 463 38.95 21.21 -10.82
N LEU A 464 38.28 21.02 -9.70
CA LEU A 464 36.85 20.68 -9.71
C LEU A 464 36.01 21.75 -10.39
N MET A 465 36.24 23.02 -10.07
CA MET A 465 35.56 24.16 -10.71
C MET A 465 35.81 24.20 -12.23
N ARG A 466 37.00 23.87 -12.69
CA ARG A 466 37.31 23.75 -14.13
C ARG A 466 36.51 22.65 -14.82
N PHE A 467 36.38 21.46 -14.20
CA PHE A 467 35.54 20.40 -14.72
C PHE A 467 34.05 20.77 -14.77
N LEU A 468 33.59 21.64 -13.86
CA LEU A 468 32.24 22.17 -13.84
C LEU A 468 32.03 23.37 -14.78
N GLY A 469 33.08 23.83 -15.47
CA GLY A 469 33.01 25.03 -16.34
C GLY A 469 32.78 26.33 -15.57
N ILE A 470 33.04 26.35 -14.26
CA ILE A 470 32.90 27.53 -13.42
C ILE A 470 34.17 28.39 -13.61
N LYS A 471 34.02 29.59 -14.16
CA LYS A 471 35.14 30.57 -14.26
C LYS A 471 35.47 31.06 -12.86
N GLU A 472 36.76 31.09 -12.54
CA GLU A 472 37.23 31.79 -11.33
C GLU A 472 36.76 33.26 -11.41
N LYS A 473 36.09 33.74 -10.34
CA LYS A 473 35.94 35.20 -10.17
C LYS A 473 37.33 35.74 -9.94
N GLU A 474 37.88 36.44 -10.90
CA GLU A 474 39.05 37.29 -10.65
C GLU A 474 38.68 38.25 -9.52
N LEU A 475 39.27 38.01 -8.37
CA LEU A 475 39.18 38.98 -7.27
C LEU A 475 39.88 40.25 -7.76
N PRO A 476 39.22 41.43 -7.68
CA PRO A 476 39.90 42.65 -8.02
C PRO A 476 41.16 42.74 -7.16
N PRO A 477 42.30 43.19 -7.73
CA PRO A 477 43.53 43.30 -6.98
C PRO A 477 43.29 44.22 -5.78
N VAL A 478 43.38 43.68 -4.58
CA VAL A 478 43.27 44.46 -3.35
C VAL A 478 44.59 45.18 -3.21
N SER A 479 44.63 46.43 -3.66
CA SER A 479 45.75 47.33 -3.34
C SER A 479 45.65 47.69 -1.87
N VAL A 480 46.46 47.02 -1.06
CA VAL A 480 46.62 47.40 0.35
C VAL A 480 47.61 48.54 0.38
N VAL A 481 47.13 49.78 0.45
CA VAL A 481 47.94 50.90 0.81
C VAL A 481 48.34 50.76 2.28
N GLN A 482 49.55 50.29 2.53
CA GLN A 482 50.11 50.32 3.89
C GLN A 482 50.16 51.75 4.40
N HIS A 483 49.39 52.02 5.43
CA HIS A 483 49.52 53.29 6.14
C HIS A 483 50.93 53.39 6.72
N ASN A 484 51.54 54.55 6.53
CA ASN A 484 52.86 54.77 7.06
C ASN A 484 52.84 54.62 8.60
N LEU A 485 53.71 53.77 9.16
CA LEU A 485 53.79 53.53 10.60
C LEU A 485 53.92 54.84 11.42
N SER A 486 54.51 55.90 10.88
CA SER A 486 54.58 57.20 11.52
C SER A 486 53.23 57.86 11.84
N SER A 487 52.12 57.45 11.13
CA SER A 487 50.79 57.94 11.46
C SER A 487 50.20 57.32 12.74
N TYR A 488 50.74 56.18 13.16
CA TYR A 488 50.33 55.51 14.45
C TYR A 488 51.13 56.10 15.61
N GLU A 489 52.35 56.64 15.41
CA GLU A 489 53.10 57.30 16.46
C GLU A 489 52.45 58.63 16.93
N GLN A 490 51.66 59.27 16.07
CA GLN A 490 50.86 60.44 16.47
C GLN A 490 49.73 60.07 17.45
N LEU A 491 49.16 58.82 17.40
CA LEU A 491 48.19 58.36 18.34
C LEU A 491 48.77 57.99 19.75
N LEU A 492 50.07 57.71 19.81
CA LEU A 492 50.77 57.48 21.05
C LEU A 492 51.17 58.81 21.76
N ARG A 493 51.36 59.91 20.98
CA ARG A 493 51.66 61.25 21.53
C ARG A 493 50.41 61.98 22.07
N GLY A 494 49.20 61.58 21.68
CA GLY A 494 47.92 62.16 22.12
C GLY A 494 47.38 61.69 23.48
N LYS A 495 48.09 60.82 24.19
CA LYS A 495 47.63 60.28 25.51
C LYS A 495 48.29 60.97 26.73
N GLY A 496 48.81 62.20 26.52
CA GLY A 496 49.54 63.01 27.51
C GLY A 496 48.76 64.15 28.15
N GLU A 497 47.52 64.45 27.73
CA GLU A 497 46.78 65.56 28.35
C GLU A 497 45.29 65.19 28.49
N LEU A 498 44.97 64.49 29.55
CA LEU A 498 43.66 64.53 30.19
C LEU A 498 43.93 64.42 31.72
N GLN A 499 43.97 65.57 32.33
CA GLN A 499 43.70 65.70 33.77
C GLN A 499 42.26 65.42 34.07
#